data_e0e617489a82f94649af1f329467125c
#
_entry.id   e0e617489a82f94649af1f329467125c
#
_cell.length_a   1.000
_cell.length_b   1.000
_cell.length_c   1.000
_cell.angle_alpha   90.00
_cell.angle_beta   90.00
_cell.angle_gamma   90.00
#
_symmetry.space_group_name_H-M   'P 1'
#
loop_
_entity.id
_entity.type
_entity.pdbx_description
1 polymer ?
#
loop_
_entity_poly.entity_id
_entity_poly.type
_entity_poly.pdbx_seq_one_letter_code
_entity_poly.pdbx_strand_id
1 'polypeptide(L)' 'MKMISKTVLEELRRQYPSGTRVELVKMDDVQAPPPGTMGTVYAVDDTGSLCIHLDNGCGLSAVYGEDIVRKIGG' A
#
# COMPACT_ATOMS: atom_id res chain seq x y z
N MET A 1 -17.40 8.57 6.61
CA MET A 1 -16.46 7.51 6.25
C MET A 1 -16.52 7.26 4.77
N LYS A 2 -15.37 7.29 4.13
CA LYS A 2 -15.30 7.00 2.69
C LYS A 2 -15.36 5.51 2.47
N MET A 3 -16.25 5.09 1.59
CA MET A 3 -16.26 3.72 1.12
C MET A 3 -15.65 3.68 -0.27
N ILE A 4 -14.67 2.82 -0.46
CA ILE A 4 -14.10 2.62 -1.77
C ILE A 4 -15.10 1.85 -2.63
N SER A 5 -15.19 2.19 -3.91
CA SER A 5 -16.10 1.47 -4.80
C SER A 5 -15.54 0.06 -5.06
N LYS A 6 -16.46 -0.87 -5.32
CA LYS A 6 -16.07 -2.24 -5.62
C LYS A 6 -15.15 -2.31 -6.83
N THR A 7 -15.41 -1.49 -7.84
CA THR A 7 -14.60 -1.44 -9.05
C THR A 7 -13.17 -1.01 -8.75
N VAL A 8 -13.02 0.03 -7.94
CA VAL A 8 -11.69 0.52 -7.55
C VAL A 8 -10.97 -0.53 -6.70
N LEU A 9 -11.70 -1.17 -5.79
CA LEU A 9 -11.11 -2.21 -4.95
C LEU A 9 -10.60 -3.39 -5.78
N GLU A 10 -11.37 -3.82 -6.76
CA GLU A 10 -10.95 -4.90 -7.65
C GLU A 10 -9.72 -4.50 -8.46
N GLU A 11 -9.68 -3.24 -8.91
CA GLU A 11 -8.53 -2.73 -9.65
C GLU A 11 -7.28 -2.71 -8.78
N LEU A 12 -7.41 -2.29 -7.52
CA LEU A 12 -6.30 -2.30 -6.59
C LEU A 12 -5.75 -3.71 -6.38
N ARG A 13 -6.65 -4.68 -6.22
CA ARG A 13 -6.24 -6.07 -6.03
C ARG A 13 -5.57 -6.64 -7.27
N ARG A 14 -5.95 -6.15 -8.45
CA ARG A 14 -5.33 -6.56 -9.69
C ARG A 14 -3.95 -5.97 -9.85
N GLN A 15 -3.78 -4.68 -9.49
CA GLN A 15 -2.51 -3.98 -9.63
C GLN A 15 -1.51 -4.35 -8.55
N TYR A 16 -1.99 -4.72 -7.37
CA TYR A 16 -1.15 -5.05 -6.23
C TYR A 16 -1.44 -6.45 -5.70
N PRO A 17 -1.19 -7.49 -6.52
CA PRO A 17 -1.35 -8.85 -6.02
C PRO A 17 -0.33 -9.15 -4.92
N SER A 18 -0.62 -10.16 -4.11
CA SER A 18 0.27 -10.57 -3.04
C SER A 18 1.68 -10.83 -3.60
N GLY A 19 2.69 -10.26 -2.96
CA GLY A 19 4.07 -10.37 -3.42
C GLY A 19 4.56 -9.16 -4.20
N THR A 20 3.69 -8.17 -4.47
CA THR A 20 4.10 -6.97 -5.20
C THR A 20 5.07 -6.15 -4.36
N ARG A 21 6.22 -5.80 -4.93
CA ARG A 21 7.20 -4.94 -4.28
C ARG A 21 6.82 -3.48 -4.49
N VAL A 22 6.91 -2.70 -3.43
CA VAL A 22 6.56 -1.27 -3.48
C VAL A 22 7.57 -0.44 -2.71
N GLU A 23 7.60 0.84 -3.05
CA GLU A 23 8.40 1.83 -2.37
C GLU A 23 7.46 2.92 -1.86
N LEU A 24 7.64 3.34 -0.61
CA LEU A 24 6.85 4.42 -0.04
C LEU A 24 7.28 5.75 -0.65
N VAL A 25 6.33 6.48 -1.24
CA VAL A 25 6.60 7.78 -1.83
C VAL A 25 6.16 8.89 -0.90
N LYS A 26 4.95 8.79 -0.36
CA LYS A 26 4.41 9.80 0.55
C LYS A 26 3.42 9.13 1.50
N MET A 27 3.60 9.36 2.80
CA MET A 27 2.67 8.88 3.81
C MET A 27 2.10 10.08 4.56
N ASP A 28 0.81 10.01 4.85
CA ASP A 28 0.09 11.09 5.54
C ASP A 28 0.14 10.94 7.05
N ASP A 29 1.11 10.21 7.56
CA ASP A 29 1.30 9.95 8.99
C ASP A 29 2.69 10.39 9.38
N VAL A 30 2.77 11.26 10.40
CA VAL A 30 4.07 11.79 10.87
C VAL A 30 4.96 10.70 11.46
N GLN A 31 4.38 9.58 11.86
CA GLN A 31 5.14 8.45 12.42
C GLN A 31 5.48 7.40 11.37
N ALA A 32 5.09 7.64 10.13
CA ALA A 32 5.36 6.69 9.06
C ALA A 32 6.86 6.63 8.75
N PRO A 33 7.33 5.50 8.19
CA PRO A 33 8.72 5.42 7.73
C PRO A 33 9.01 6.48 6.66
N PRO A 34 10.27 6.86 6.50
CA PRO A 34 10.62 7.88 5.51
C PRO A 34 10.35 7.42 4.09
N PRO A 35 10.16 8.37 3.16
CA PRO A 35 10.07 8.02 1.74
C PRO A 35 11.27 7.22 1.29
N GLY A 36 11.05 6.28 0.38
CA GLY A 36 12.09 5.37 -0.09
C GLY A 36 12.15 4.05 0.64
N THR A 37 11.40 3.92 1.75
CA THR A 37 11.29 2.64 2.45
C THR A 37 10.57 1.63 1.56
N MET A 38 11.11 0.43 1.47
CA MET A 38 10.55 -0.60 0.60
C MET A 38 9.86 -1.70 1.38
N GLY A 39 8.91 -2.35 0.73
CA GLY A 39 8.19 -3.47 1.33
C GLY A 39 7.48 -4.31 0.29
N THR A 40 6.71 -5.27 0.77
CA THR A 40 5.97 -6.21 -0.07
C THR A 40 4.50 -6.16 0.32
N VAL A 41 3.62 -5.95 -0.66
CA VAL A 41 2.18 -6.01 -0.44
C VAL A 41 1.80 -7.49 -0.27
N TYR A 42 1.09 -7.80 0.80
CA TYR A 42 0.60 -9.17 0.99
C TYR A 42 -0.93 -9.26 0.90
N ALA A 43 -1.62 -8.14 0.94
CA ALA A 43 -3.08 -8.12 0.80
C ALA A 43 -3.57 -6.71 0.53
N VAL A 44 -4.80 -6.60 0.01
CA VAL A 44 -5.54 -5.35 -0.08
C VAL A 44 -6.83 -5.59 0.70
N ASP A 45 -7.09 -4.81 1.75
CA ASP A 45 -8.27 -5.02 2.57
C ASP A 45 -9.51 -4.39 1.92
N ASP A 46 -10.66 -4.62 2.55
CA ASP A 46 -11.94 -4.17 1.99
C ASP A 46 -12.09 -2.65 1.98
N THR A 47 -11.27 -1.94 2.73
CA THR A 47 -11.29 -0.48 2.74
C THR A 47 -10.38 0.13 1.66
N GLY A 48 -9.67 -0.71 0.92
CA GLY A 48 -8.74 -0.26 -0.11
C GLY A 48 -7.36 0.08 0.43
N SER A 49 -7.02 -0.38 1.62
CA SER A 49 -5.68 -0.20 2.15
C SER A 49 -4.78 -1.33 1.69
N LEU A 50 -3.57 -0.97 1.28
CA LEU A 50 -2.54 -1.94 0.92
C LEU A 50 -1.85 -2.39 2.19
N CYS A 51 -1.95 -3.68 2.48
CA CYS A 51 -1.26 -4.25 3.65
C CYS A 51 0.15 -4.61 3.23
N ILE A 52 1.12 -3.91 3.80
CA ILE A 52 2.52 -4.00 3.37
C ILE A 52 3.38 -4.51 4.51
N HIS A 53 4.25 -5.46 4.19
CA HIS A 53 5.29 -5.92 5.10
C HIS A 53 6.59 -5.24 4.68
N LEU A 54 7.06 -4.31 5.51
CA LEU A 54 8.25 -3.55 5.20
C LEU A 54 9.51 -4.40 5.38
N ASP A 55 10.55 -4.06 4.63
CA ASP A 55 11.81 -4.81 4.68
C ASP A 55 12.49 -4.73 6.04
N ASN A 56 12.15 -3.71 6.84
CA ASN A 56 12.69 -3.60 8.21
C ASN A 56 11.96 -4.48 9.22
N GLY A 57 10.97 -5.26 8.78
CA GLY A 57 10.23 -6.16 9.65
C GLY A 57 8.92 -5.59 10.21
N CYS A 58 8.63 -4.32 9.94
CA CYS A 58 7.40 -3.69 10.42
C CYS A 58 6.26 -3.87 9.41
N GLY A 59 5.03 -3.83 9.91
CA GLY A 59 3.84 -3.83 9.06
C GLY A 59 3.31 -2.41 8.88
N LEU A 60 2.65 -2.17 7.74
CA LEU A 60 2.10 -0.86 7.41
C LEU A 60 0.87 -1.04 6.55
N SER A 61 -0.11 -0.14 6.72
CA SER A 61 -1.26 -0.05 5.82
C SER A 61 -1.21 1.29 5.09
N ALA A 62 -1.15 1.23 3.76
CA ALA A 62 -1.16 2.44 2.93
C ALA A 62 -2.58 2.66 2.43
N VAL A 63 -3.17 3.81 2.78
CA VAL A 63 -4.56 4.11 2.49
C VAL A 63 -4.69 4.71 1.09
N TYR A 64 -5.53 4.09 0.27
CA TYR A 64 -5.78 4.57 -1.09
C TYR A 64 -6.29 6.01 -1.07
N GLY A 65 -5.66 6.88 -1.85
CA GLY A 65 -6.06 8.26 -1.95
C GLY A 65 -5.42 9.20 -0.92
N GLU A 66 -4.79 8.65 0.10
CA GLU A 66 -4.12 9.45 1.14
C GLU A 66 -2.62 9.22 1.14
N ASP A 67 -2.22 7.97 1.01
CA ASP A 67 -0.81 7.59 1.00
C ASP A 67 -0.40 7.19 -0.41
N ILE A 68 0.83 7.46 -0.77
CA ILE A 68 1.32 7.19 -2.12
C ILE A 68 2.46 6.19 -2.05
N VAL A 69 2.31 5.09 -2.77
CA VAL A 69 3.37 4.10 -2.97
C VAL A 69 3.52 3.88 -4.47
N ARG A 70 4.65 3.36 -4.88
CA ARG A 70 4.85 2.96 -6.27
C ARG A 70 5.37 1.54 -6.36
N LYS A 71 4.99 0.85 -7.42
CA LYS A 71 5.50 -0.50 -7.66
C LYS A 71 6.93 -0.41 -8.14
N ILE A 72 7.78 -1.31 -7.67
CA ILE A 72 9.16 -1.39 -8.08
C ILE A 72 9.46 -2.79 -8.62
N GLY A 73 10.47 -2.79 -9.42
CA GLY A 73 10.93 -4.00 -10.05
C GLY A 73 10.05 -4.35 -11.21
N GLY A 74 10.29 -5.10 -11.94
CA GLY A 74 9.53 -5.50 -13.07
C GLY A 74 9.20 -6.97 -13.09
#